data_85c96ec3199f1797c26e14117d2e7c35
#
_entry.id   85c96ec3199f1797c26e14117d2e7c35
#
_cell.length_a   1.000
_cell.length_b   1.000
_cell.length_c   1.000
_cell.angle_alpha   90.00
_cell.angle_beta   90.00
_cell.angle_gamma   90.00
#
_symmetry.space_group_name_H-M   'P 1'
#
loop_
_entity.id
_entity.type
_entity.pdbx_description
1 polymer ?
#
loop_
_entity_poly.entity_id
_entity_poly.type
_entity_poly.pdbx_seq_one_letter_code
_entity_poly.pdbx_strand_id
1 'polypeptide(L)'
;MPHWLPRAMILALGLVACFQLGSWAFHQLIGLLINVLIAFFLALAVEPAVSRMASSGMRRGLATFLVFFGVVVASVGFVVMLGSILAGQIIQIVESFPAYLDSLINWLNENFHTELSRVAVQDSLLHSDWLQRYVQNSATGVLDVSTTVLGGLFRLLTIFLFSFYFAADGPRLRRGLCSVLPPAKQAEVLRAWEIAVEKTGGYIYSRGLMALISGVAHYVLLATLGVPYAPVLAVWVGLVSQFIPTIGTYLAGALPMLIAFTVAPWYALWVLGFVLLYQQFENYVLQPKLTAKTVDIHPAVAFGSVIAGTALLGAVGALIAIPAIATLQAFLGAYVKRYAVMDDPRVHGTRPRGGGSILGWARRRVLGRR
;
A
#
# COMPACT_ATOMS: atom_id res chain seq x y z
N MET A 1 -35.15 -44.03 -30.38
CA MET A 1 -34.30 -43.31 -29.38
C MET A 1 -34.63 -43.79 -28.01
N PRO A 2 -33.70 -44.08 -27.11
CA PRO A 2 -33.99 -44.49 -25.73
C PRO A 2 -34.77 -43.39 -24.97
N HIS A 3 -35.79 -43.74 -24.22
CA HIS A 3 -36.68 -42.82 -23.53
C HIS A 3 -36.01 -41.94 -22.44
N TRP A 4 -34.79 -42.27 -22.04
CA TRP A 4 -34.00 -41.50 -21.08
C TRP A 4 -33.26 -40.33 -21.73
N LEU A 5 -32.97 -40.38 -23.07
CA LEU A 5 -32.17 -39.42 -23.78
C LEU A 5 -32.74 -37.97 -23.73
N PRO A 6 -34.05 -37.74 -23.98
CA PRO A 6 -34.64 -36.40 -23.88
C PRO A 6 -34.54 -35.83 -22.45
N ARG A 7 -34.75 -36.68 -21.43
CA ARG A 7 -34.64 -36.27 -20.02
C ARG A 7 -33.21 -35.90 -19.63
N ALA A 8 -32.22 -36.67 -20.09
CA ALA A 8 -30.82 -36.37 -19.89
C ALA A 8 -30.40 -35.08 -20.59
N MET A 9 -30.89 -34.83 -21.80
CA MET A 9 -30.63 -33.56 -22.54
C MET A 9 -31.24 -32.36 -21.82
N ILE A 10 -32.48 -32.45 -21.33
CA ILE A 10 -33.14 -31.38 -20.58
C ILE A 10 -32.38 -31.10 -19.27
N LEU A 11 -31.95 -32.14 -18.56
CA LEU A 11 -31.13 -31.97 -17.34
C LEU A 11 -29.77 -31.33 -17.65
N ALA A 12 -29.11 -31.77 -18.70
CA ALA A 12 -27.82 -31.20 -19.12
C ALA A 12 -27.97 -29.72 -19.51
N LEU A 13 -28.97 -29.36 -20.30
CA LEU A 13 -29.31 -28.00 -20.68
C LEU A 13 -29.68 -27.15 -19.45
N GLY A 14 -30.46 -27.71 -18.52
CA GLY A 14 -30.79 -27.04 -17.26
C GLY A 14 -29.56 -26.75 -16.41
N LEU A 15 -28.64 -27.71 -16.28
CA LEU A 15 -27.36 -27.51 -15.57
C LEU A 15 -26.50 -26.45 -16.23
N VAL A 16 -26.38 -26.45 -17.56
CA VAL A 16 -25.63 -25.43 -18.32
C VAL A 16 -26.28 -24.05 -18.13
N ALA A 17 -27.60 -23.94 -18.22
CA ALA A 17 -28.33 -22.70 -18.00
C ALA A 17 -28.14 -22.18 -16.56
N CYS A 18 -28.24 -23.02 -15.55
CA CYS A 18 -28.00 -22.69 -14.15
C CYS A 18 -26.52 -22.23 -13.96
N PHE A 19 -25.55 -22.91 -14.57
CA PHE A 19 -24.15 -22.52 -14.51
C PHE A 19 -23.91 -21.15 -15.15
N GLN A 20 -24.49 -20.92 -16.33
CA GLN A 20 -24.36 -19.63 -17.04
C GLN A 20 -25.01 -18.48 -16.25
N LEU A 21 -26.22 -18.69 -15.71
CA LEU A 21 -26.87 -17.70 -14.85
C LEU A 21 -26.08 -17.44 -13.57
N GLY A 22 -25.57 -18.47 -12.92
CA GLY A 22 -24.71 -18.36 -11.75
C GLY A 22 -23.41 -17.63 -12.05
N SER A 23 -22.76 -17.96 -13.15
CA SER A 23 -21.55 -17.28 -13.61
C SER A 23 -21.82 -15.82 -13.95
N TRP A 24 -22.89 -15.51 -14.66
CA TRP A 24 -23.29 -14.14 -14.96
C TRP A 24 -23.58 -13.34 -13.68
N ALA A 25 -24.40 -13.87 -12.78
CA ALA A 25 -24.69 -13.22 -11.50
C ALA A 25 -23.43 -12.99 -10.67
N PHE A 26 -22.53 -13.98 -10.62
CA PHE A 26 -21.24 -13.84 -9.92
C PHE A 26 -20.40 -12.71 -10.50
N HIS A 27 -20.29 -12.62 -11.84
CA HIS A 27 -19.55 -11.53 -12.48
C HIS A 27 -20.15 -10.15 -12.22
N GLN A 28 -21.47 -10.05 -12.11
CA GLN A 28 -22.13 -8.78 -11.75
C GLN A 28 -21.91 -8.42 -10.28
N LEU A 29 -21.88 -9.41 -9.40
CA LEU A 29 -21.78 -9.18 -7.95
C LEU A 29 -20.33 -9.11 -7.45
N ILE A 30 -19.35 -9.61 -8.21
CA ILE A 30 -17.97 -9.67 -7.76
C ILE A 30 -17.41 -8.31 -7.32
N GLY A 31 -17.76 -7.24 -8.05
CA GLY A 31 -17.35 -5.88 -7.70
C GLY A 31 -17.93 -5.43 -6.35
N LEU A 32 -19.18 -5.77 -6.08
CA LEU A 32 -19.82 -5.49 -4.79
C LEU A 32 -19.18 -6.32 -3.67
N LEU A 33 -18.97 -7.62 -3.88
CA LEU A 33 -18.35 -8.51 -2.90
C LEU A 33 -16.93 -8.03 -2.53
N ILE A 34 -16.18 -7.56 -3.52
CA ILE A 34 -14.88 -6.95 -3.33
C ILE A 34 -14.99 -5.70 -2.46
N ASN A 35 -15.93 -4.80 -2.77
CA ASN A 35 -16.12 -3.57 -1.98
C ASN A 35 -16.54 -3.89 -0.53
N VAL A 36 -17.37 -4.91 -0.33
CA VAL A 36 -17.77 -5.40 1.01
C VAL A 36 -16.55 -5.98 1.75
N LEU A 37 -15.70 -6.74 1.08
CA LEU A 37 -14.46 -7.27 1.67
C LEU A 37 -13.51 -6.14 2.10
N ILE A 38 -13.31 -5.14 1.23
CA ILE A 38 -12.53 -3.94 1.55
C ILE A 38 -13.12 -3.24 2.77
N ALA A 39 -14.44 -3.04 2.77
CA ALA A 39 -15.16 -2.40 3.85
C ALA A 39 -15.01 -3.16 5.18
N PHE A 40 -15.01 -4.46 5.14
CA PHE A 40 -14.80 -5.31 6.31
C PHE A 40 -13.40 -5.10 6.91
N PHE A 41 -12.34 -5.16 6.09
CA PHE A 41 -10.98 -4.90 6.58
C PHE A 41 -10.79 -3.47 7.08
N LEU A 42 -11.42 -2.50 6.43
CA LEU A 42 -11.38 -1.11 6.89
C LEU A 42 -12.09 -0.94 8.24
N ALA A 43 -13.23 -1.63 8.44
CA ALA A 43 -13.91 -1.66 9.72
C ALA A 43 -13.05 -2.29 10.82
N LEU A 44 -12.35 -3.41 10.53
CA LEU A 44 -11.39 -4.02 11.47
C LEU A 44 -10.22 -3.09 11.80
N ALA A 45 -9.75 -2.32 10.82
CA ALA A 45 -8.65 -1.36 11.00
C ALA A 45 -9.02 -0.23 11.96
N VAL A 46 -10.26 0.27 11.91
CA VAL A 46 -10.73 1.36 12.77
C VAL A 46 -11.30 0.86 14.10
N GLU A 47 -11.58 -0.44 14.24
CA GLU A 47 -12.17 -1.06 15.45
C GLU A 47 -11.45 -0.66 16.76
N PRO A 48 -10.10 -0.65 16.84
CA PRO A 48 -9.41 -0.24 18.06
C PRO A 48 -9.68 1.22 18.45
N ALA A 49 -9.79 2.12 17.48
CA ALA A 49 -10.09 3.54 17.73
C ALA A 49 -11.55 3.71 18.20
N VAL A 50 -12.49 3.08 17.49
CA VAL A 50 -13.92 3.09 17.83
C VAL A 50 -14.16 2.49 19.23
N SER A 51 -13.51 1.36 19.52
CA SER A 51 -13.66 0.69 20.83
C SER A 51 -13.09 1.51 21.98
N ARG A 52 -11.97 2.22 21.80
CA ARG A 52 -11.43 3.15 22.81
C ARG A 52 -12.38 4.31 23.09
N MET A 53 -12.94 4.93 22.04
CA MET A 53 -13.92 6.01 22.21
C MET A 53 -15.21 5.50 22.86
N ALA A 54 -15.68 4.31 22.49
CA ALA A 54 -16.86 3.70 23.09
C ALA A 54 -16.63 3.34 24.57
N SER A 55 -15.44 2.86 24.95
CA SER A 55 -15.11 2.56 26.35
C SER A 55 -15.01 3.81 27.21
N SER A 56 -14.79 5.00 26.62
CA SER A 56 -14.83 6.30 27.30
C SER A 56 -16.26 6.84 27.50
N GLY A 57 -17.30 6.03 27.25
CA GLY A 57 -18.71 6.40 27.47
C GLY A 57 -19.44 6.94 26.22
N MET A 58 -18.78 7.06 25.08
CA MET A 58 -19.41 7.52 23.85
C MET A 58 -20.28 6.43 23.23
N ARG A 59 -21.43 6.79 22.65
CA ARG A 59 -22.25 5.84 21.87
C ARG A 59 -21.44 5.35 20.68
N ARG A 60 -21.36 4.02 20.49
CA ARG A 60 -20.53 3.37 19.46
C ARG A 60 -20.77 3.91 18.04
N GLY A 61 -22.03 4.16 17.67
CA GLY A 61 -22.35 4.77 16.36
C GLY A 61 -21.75 6.16 16.20
N LEU A 62 -21.77 7.00 17.25
CA LEU A 62 -21.14 8.31 17.23
C LEU A 62 -19.60 8.21 17.16
N ALA A 63 -19.01 7.31 17.92
CA ALA A 63 -17.56 7.04 17.85
C ALA A 63 -17.14 6.62 16.45
N THR A 64 -17.89 5.70 15.83
CA THR A 64 -17.65 5.27 14.45
C THR A 64 -17.78 6.42 13.47
N PHE A 65 -18.84 7.23 13.59
CA PHE A 65 -19.05 8.40 12.73
C PHE A 65 -17.87 9.38 12.84
N LEU A 66 -17.43 9.72 14.05
CA LEU A 66 -16.33 10.68 14.25
C LEU A 66 -15.00 10.18 13.68
N VAL A 67 -14.69 8.88 13.83
CA VAL A 67 -13.47 8.29 13.27
C VAL A 67 -13.52 8.35 11.74
N PHE A 68 -14.63 7.91 11.13
CA PHE A 68 -14.76 7.93 9.67
C PHE A 68 -14.83 9.35 9.12
N PHE A 69 -15.56 10.24 9.76
CA PHE A 69 -15.65 11.65 9.36
C PHE A 69 -14.28 12.31 9.41
N GLY A 70 -13.51 12.08 10.47
CA GLY A 70 -12.14 12.57 10.60
C GLY A 70 -11.22 12.06 9.47
N VAL A 71 -11.30 10.78 9.15
CA VAL A 71 -10.52 10.19 8.03
C VAL A 71 -10.92 10.83 6.70
N VAL A 72 -12.22 11.00 6.42
CA VAL A 72 -12.70 11.61 5.17
C VAL A 72 -12.26 13.07 5.07
N VAL A 73 -12.47 13.88 6.12
CA VAL A 73 -12.08 15.30 6.13
C VAL A 73 -10.56 15.45 5.94
N ALA A 74 -9.77 14.64 6.65
CA ALA A 74 -8.32 14.63 6.49
C ALA A 74 -7.89 14.23 5.06
N SER A 75 -8.51 13.19 4.50
CA SER A 75 -8.20 12.72 3.13
C SER A 75 -8.59 13.75 2.06
N VAL A 76 -9.78 14.33 2.16
CA VAL A 76 -10.25 15.35 1.20
C VAL A 76 -9.39 16.61 1.31
N GLY A 77 -9.14 17.10 2.52
CA GLY A 77 -8.26 18.25 2.75
C GLY A 77 -6.86 18.03 2.19
N PHE A 78 -6.30 16.84 2.41
CA PHE A 78 -5.00 16.46 1.87
C PHE A 78 -4.98 16.43 0.33
N VAL A 79 -5.98 15.80 -0.31
CA VAL A 79 -6.07 15.71 -1.77
C VAL A 79 -6.24 17.10 -2.41
N VAL A 80 -7.08 17.95 -1.84
CA VAL A 80 -7.28 19.32 -2.33
C VAL A 80 -5.99 20.13 -2.19
N MET A 81 -5.35 20.07 -1.03
CA MET A 81 -4.10 20.79 -0.77
C MET A 81 -2.97 20.30 -1.68
N LEU A 82 -2.81 18.98 -1.82
CA LEU A 82 -1.80 18.41 -2.72
C LEU A 82 -2.09 18.75 -4.18
N GLY A 83 -3.36 18.66 -4.61
CA GLY A 83 -3.78 18.97 -5.97
C GLY A 83 -3.50 20.43 -6.35
N SER A 84 -3.77 21.38 -5.45
CA SER A 84 -3.47 22.79 -5.69
C SER A 84 -1.98 23.08 -5.83
N ILE A 85 -1.14 22.41 -5.00
CA ILE A 85 0.32 22.52 -5.07
C ILE A 85 0.84 21.93 -6.38
N LEU A 86 0.40 20.72 -6.73
CA LEU A 86 0.81 20.06 -7.97
C LEU A 86 0.45 20.89 -9.21
N ALA A 87 -0.77 21.44 -9.26
CA ALA A 87 -1.18 22.28 -10.37
C ALA A 87 -0.24 23.51 -10.53
N GLY A 88 0.05 24.20 -9.43
CA GLY A 88 0.98 25.34 -9.44
C GLY A 88 2.41 24.94 -9.83
N GLN A 89 2.91 23.81 -9.33
CA GLN A 89 4.26 23.34 -9.64
C GLN A 89 4.41 22.84 -11.08
N ILE A 90 3.40 22.17 -11.64
CA ILE A 90 3.42 21.75 -13.04
C ILE A 90 3.51 22.97 -13.95
N ILE A 91 2.71 24.00 -13.69
CA ILE A 91 2.76 25.27 -14.45
C ILE A 91 4.16 25.88 -14.38
N GLN A 92 4.71 26.00 -13.17
CA GLN A 92 6.05 26.57 -12.96
C GLN A 92 7.15 25.74 -13.66
N ILE A 93 7.06 24.40 -13.62
CA ILE A 93 8.02 23.53 -14.31
C ILE A 93 7.93 23.71 -15.82
N VAL A 94 6.70 23.77 -16.37
CA VAL A 94 6.50 23.98 -17.81
C VAL A 94 7.05 25.33 -18.26
N GLU A 95 6.79 26.40 -17.50
CA GLU A 95 7.27 27.75 -17.81
C GLU A 95 8.80 27.86 -17.67
N SER A 96 9.39 27.20 -16.68
CA SER A 96 10.83 27.24 -16.44
C SER A 96 11.62 26.18 -17.23
N PHE A 97 10.94 25.23 -17.88
CA PHE A 97 11.57 24.13 -18.61
C PHE A 97 12.60 24.59 -19.66
N PRO A 98 12.33 25.64 -20.47
CA PRO A 98 13.33 26.17 -21.42
C PRO A 98 14.62 26.63 -20.72
N ALA A 99 14.51 27.31 -19.59
CA ALA A 99 15.67 27.80 -18.82
C ALA A 99 16.50 26.66 -18.21
N TYR A 100 15.84 25.58 -17.76
CA TYR A 100 16.54 24.38 -17.27
C TYR A 100 17.26 23.65 -18.38
N LEU A 101 16.65 23.53 -19.57
CA LEU A 101 17.31 22.96 -20.76
C LEU A 101 18.54 23.76 -21.14
N ASP A 102 18.44 25.09 -21.13
CA ASP A 102 19.56 25.97 -21.44
C ASP A 102 20.73 25.78 -20.46
N SER A 103 20.40 25.72 -19.17
CA SER A 103 21.40 25.50 -18.14
C SER A 103 22.08 24.14 -18.29
N LEU A 104 21.32 23.10 -18.62
CA LEU A 104 21.85 21.77 -18.86
C LEU A 104 22.73 21.68 -20.11
N ILE A 105 22.29 22.29 -21.22
CA ILE A 105 23.02 22.32 -22.49
C ILE A 105 24.32 23.08 -22.31
N ASN A 106 24.31 24.24 -21.65
CA ASN A 106 25.51 25.01 -21.37
C ASN A 106 26.48 24.22 -20.49
N TRP A 107 25.98 23.58 -19.42
CA TRP A 107 26.82 22.75 -18.55
C TRP A 107 27.46 21.57 -19.29
N LEU A 108 26.69 20.89 -20.17
CA LEU A 108 27.19 19.79 -21.00
C LEU A 108 28.25 20.28 -22.01
N ASN A 109 28.01 21.42 -22.65
CA ASN A 109 28.94 21.99 -23.62
C ASN A 109 30.26 22.43 -22.94
N GLU A 110 30.18 23.02 -21.75
CA GLU A 110 31.36 23.45 -20.98
C GLU A 110 32.19 22.28 -20.43
N ASN A 111 31.52 21.23 -19.89
CA ASN A 111 32.23 20.14 -19.23
C ASN A 111 32.62 18.99 -20.17
N PHE A 112 31.84 18.74 -21.22
CA PHE A 112 32.06 17.62 -22.14
C PHE A 112 32.42 18.04 -23.56
N HIS A 113 32.57 19.35 -23.83
CA HIS A 113 32.90 19.91 -25.15
C HIS A 113 31.92 19.42 -26.24
N THR A 114 30.63 19.29 -25.91
CA THR A 114 29.60 18.92 -26.84
C THR A 114 29.06 20.16 -27.55
N GLU A 115 28.80 20.07 -28.85
CA GLU A 115 28.19 21.16 -29.62
C GLU A 115 26.67 21.00 -29.71
N LEU A 116 26.00 20.82 -28.56
CA LEU A 116 24.54 20.67 -28.52
C LEU A 116 23.88 22.02 -28.81
N SER A 117 23.09 22.06 -29.89
CA SER A 117 22.31 23.25 -30.24
C SER A 117 20.98 23.26 -29.49
N ARG A 118 20.68 24.39 -28.85
CA ARG A 118 19.36 24.62 -28.18
C ARG A 118 18.19 24.32 -29.11
N VAL A 119 18.25 24.84 -30.35
CA VAL A 119 17.18 24.74 -31.34
C VAL A 119 16.90 23.27 -31.71
N ALA A 120 17.94 22.46 -31.88
CA ALA A 120 17.79 21.05 -32.24
C ALA A 120 17.17 20.22 -31.12
N VAL A 121 17.55 20.47 -29.86
CA VAL A 121 17.01 19.77 -28.69
C VAL A 121 15.57 20.18 -28.43
N GLN A 122 15.28 21.50 -28.50
CA GLN A 122 13.94 22.04 -28.29
C GLN A 122 12.96 21.59 -29.38
N ASP A 123 13.38 21.58 -30.64
CA ASP A 123 12.57 21.13 -31.77
C ASP A 123 12.26 19.63 -31.66
N SER A 124 13.25 18.81 -31.30
CA SER A 124 13.06 17.37 -31.07
C SER A 124 12.12 17.03 -29.92
N LEU A 125 12.08 17.86 -28.87
CA LEU A 125 11.22 17.63 -27.71
C LEU A 125 9.80 18.17 -27.91
N LEU A 126 9.65 19.38 -28.46
CA LEU A 126 8.36 20.04 -28.61
C LEU A 126 7.55 19.51 -29.80
N HIS A 127 8.22 19.05 -30.87
CA HIS A 127 7.57 18.43 -32.01
C HIS A 127 7.50 16.91 -31.93
N SER A 128 7.77 16.33 -30.77
CA SER A 128 7.63 14.89 -30.58
C SER A 128 6.15 14.49 -30.64
N ASP A 129 5.82 13.57 -31.55
CA ASP A 129 4.46 13.03 -31.78
C ASP A 129 3.78 12.51 -30.50
N TRP A 130 4.55 12.09 -29.51
CA TRP A 130 4.01 11.59 -28.24
C TRP A 130 3.39 12.72 -27.41
N LEU A 131 3.99 13.91 -27.38
CA LEU A 131 3.49 15.05 -26.60
C LEU A 131 2.20 15.58 -27.22
N GLN A 132 2.16 15.72 -28.56
CA GLN A 132 0.95 16.14 -29.29
C GLN A 132 -0.20 15.15 -29.10
N ARG A 133 0.08 13.83 -29.19
CA ARG A 133 -0.92 12.79 -28.93
C ARG A 133 -1.41 12.83 -27.48
N TYR A 134 -0.51 13.07 -26.52
CA TYR A 134 -0.89 13.16 -25.10
C TYR A 134 -1.82 14.36 -24.83
N VAL A 135 -1.50 15.52 -25.37
CA VAL A 135 -2.33 16.73 -25.24
C VAL A 135 -3.69 16.57 -25.92
N GLN A 136 -3.71 16.03 -27.15
CA GLN A 136 -4.96 15.77 -27.88
C GLN A 136 -5.85 14.73 -27.17
N ASN A 137 -5.28 13.64 -26.70
CA ASN A 137 -6.01 12.62 -25.94
C ASN A 137 -6.51 13.13 -24.58
N SER A 138 -5.80 14.08 -23.97
CA SER A 138 -6.23 14.69 -22.72
C SER A 138 -7.43 15.63 -22.89
N ALA A 139 -7.56 16.28 -24.04
CA ALA A 139 -8.70 17.17 -24.31
C ALA A 139 -10.03 16.41 -24.55
N THR A 140 -9.98 15.19 -25.11
CA THR A 140 -11.17 14.33 -25.29
C THR A 140 -11.57 13.58 -24.02
N GLY A 141 -10.68 13.51 -23.04
CA GLY A 141 -10.89 12.77 -21.78
C GLY A 141 -11.76 13.46 -20.73
N VAL A 142 -12.19 14.69 -20.91
CA VAL A 142 -12.95 15.42 -19.86
C VAL A 142 -14.29 14.73 -19.53
N LEU A 143 -14.97 14.16 -20.51
CA LEU A 143 -16.21 13.41 -20.30
C LEU A 143 -15.93 12.03 -19.67
N ASP A 144 -14.86 11.35 -20.08
CA ASP A 144 -14.43 10.07 -19.48
C ASP A 144 -13.94 10.27 -18.03
N VAL A 145 -13.28 11.38 -17.73
CA VAL A 145 -12.88 11.75 -16.37
C VAL A 145 -14.10 11.92 -15.48
N SER A 146 -15.17 12.58 -15.94
CA SER A 146 -16.36 12.82 -15.12
C SER A 146 -17.08 11.51 -14.75
N THR A 147 -17.23 10.57 -15.68
CA THR A 147 -17.84 9.27 -15.43
C THR A 147 -16.97 8.39 -14.55
N THR A 148 -15.64 8.42 -14.73
CA THR A 148 -14.66 7.70 -13.92
C THR A 148 -14.63 8.24 -12.49
N VAL A 149 -14.65 9.56 -12.30
CA VAL A 149 -14.70 10.20 -10.98
C VAL A 149 -16.02 9.89 -10.28
N LEU A 150 -17.15 9.98 -10.98
CA LEU A 150 -18.45 9.67 -10.40
C LEU A 150 -18.54 8.19 -9.99
N GLY A 151 -18.10 7.27 -10.85
CA GLY A 151 -18.04 5.84 -10.54
C GLY A 151 -17.11 5.54 -9.36
N GLY A 152 -15.96 6.21 -9.29
CA GLY A 152 -15.04 6.14 -8.17
C GLY A 152 -15.66 6.64 -6.87
N LEU A 153 -16.40 7.75 -6.92
CA LEU A 153 -17.11 8.31 -5.77
C LEU A 153 -18.18 7.36 -5.24
N PHE A 154 -18.99 6.77 -6.13
CA PHE A 154 -19.99 5.76 -5.73
C PHE A 154 -19.34 4.53 -5.11
N ARG A 155 -18.21 4.08 -5.64
CA ARG A 155 -17.44 2.96 -5.07
C ARG A 155 -16.91 3.29 -3.68
N LEU A 156 -16.33 4.47 -3.50
CA LEU A 156 -15.85 4.93 -2.19
C LEU A 156 -16.99 5.08 -1.19
N LEU A 157 -18.14 5.64 -1.61
CA LEU A 157 -19.32 5.77 -0.78
C LEU A 157 -19.85 4.39 -0.34
N THR A 158 -19.88 3.41 -1.25
CA THR A 158 -20.27 2.04 -0.93
C THR A 158 -19.35 1.41 0.11
N ILE A 159 -18.02 1.49 -0.09
CA ILE A 159 -17.02 0.98 0.87
C ILE A 159 -17.19 1.68 2.22
N PHE A 160 -17.33 2.99 2.23
CA PHE A 160 -17.50 3.79 3.44
C PHE A 160 -18.77 3.37 4.21
N LEU A 161 -19.90 3.26 3.53
CA LEU A 161 -21.17 2.90 4.14
C LEU A 161 -21.13 1.50 4.77
N PHE A 162 -20.63 0.50 4.03
CA PHE A 162 -20.48 -0.84 4.58
C PHE A 162 -19.47 -0.88 5.74
N SER A 163 -18.36 -0.17 5.64
CA SER A 163 -17.37 -0.07 6.73
C SER A 163 -17.97 0.55 7.98
N PHE A 164 -18.76 1.61 7.81
CA PHE A 164 -19.46 2.25 8.91
C PHE A 164 -20.41 1.27 9.61
N TYR A 165 -21.24 0.54 8.86
CA TYR A 165 -22.15 -0.44 9.44
C TYR A 165 -21.40 -1.60 10.12
N PHE A 166 -20.34 -2.12 9.51
CA PHE A 166 -19.53 -3.18 10.12
C PHE A 166 -18.88 -2.73 11.43
N ALA A 167 -18.37 -1.52 11.51
CA ALA A 167 -17.76 -0.98 12.71
C ALA A 167 -18.82 -0.60 13.77
N ALA A 168 -19.90 0.08 13.39
CA ALA A 168 -20.95 0.52 14.31
C ALA A 168 -21.70 -0.68 14.91
N ASP A 169 -22.10 -1.64 14.09
CA ASP A 169 -22.87 -2.82 14.50
C ASP A 169 -22.01 -4.07 14.73
N GLY A 170 -20.69 -3.93 14.87
CA GLY A 170 -19.76 -5.05 15.07
C GLY A 170 -20.18 -6.05 16.17
N PRO A 171 -20.64 -5.62 17.36
CA PRO A 171 -21.14 -6.54 18.37
C PRO A 171 -22.39 -7.32 17.95
N ARG A 172 -23.30 -6.68 17.19
CA ARG A 172 -24.51 -7.34 16.65
C ARG A 172 -24.15 -8.36 15.59
N LEU A 173 -23.21 -8.05 14.71
CA LEU A 173 -22.70 -8.97 13.69
C LEU A 173 -22.07 -10.21 14.32
N ARG A 174 -21.22 -10.04 15.34
CA ARG A 174 -20.63 -11.16 16.09
C ARG A 174 -21.71 -12.03 16.74
N ARG A 175 -22.72 -11.41 17.35
CA ARG A 175 -23.84 -12.12 17.94
C ARG A 175 -24.65 -12.89 16.89
N GLY A 176 -24.93 -12.26 15.73
CA GLY A 176 -25.61 -12.91 14.61
C GLY A 176 -24.86 -14.13 14.07
N LEU A 177 -23.53 -14.00 13.87
CA LEU A 177 -22.67 -15.10 13.45
C LEU A 177 -22.68 -16.25 14.49
N CYS A 178 -22.54 -15.93 15.77
CA CYS A 178 -22.54 -16.93 16.84
C CYS A 178 -23.91 -17.63 16.97
N SER A 179 -25.02 -16.93 16.72
CA SER A 179 -26.36 -17.51 16.87
C SER A 179 -26.66 -18.66 15.89
N VAL A 180 -25.96 -18.72 14.76
CA VAL A 180 -26.12 -19.76 13.71
C VAL A 180 -25.16 -20.95 13.94
N LEU A 181 -24.26 -20.86 14.92
CA LEU A 181 -23.21 -21.84 15.15
C LEU A 181 -23.43 -22.60 16.46
N PRO A 182 -23.07 -23.90 16.52
CA PRO A 182 -23.03 -24.64 17.76
C PRO A 182 -22.08 -23.98 18.78
N PRO A 183 -22.38 -24.06 20.10
CA PRO A 183 -21.59 -23.40 21.15
C PRO A 183 -20.10 -23.69 21.09
N ALA A 184 -19.70 -24.92 20.73
CA ALA A 184 -18.30 -25.31 20.58
C ALA A 184 -17.56 -24.53 19.49
N LYS A 185 -18.25 -24.10 18.42
CA LYS A 185 -17.67 -23.34 17.33
C LYS A 185 -17.72 -21.82 17.51
N GLN A 186 -18.58 -21.33 18.42
CA GLN A 186 -18.68 -19.89 18.68
C GLN A 186 -17.38 -19.31 19.22
N ALA A 187 -16.71 -20.03 20.13
CA ALA A 187 -15.42 -19.62 20.68
C ALA A 187 -14.33 -19.51 19.59
N GLU A 188 -14.34 -20.44 18.61
CA GLU A 188 -13.39 -20.42 17.49
C GLU A 188 -13.60 -19.20 16.60
N VAL A 189 -14.85 -18.90 16.25
CA VAL A 189 -15.20 -17.73 15.42
C VAL A 189 -14.87 -16.41 16.12
N LEU A 190 -15.15 -16.31 17.41
CA LEU A 190 -14.78 -15.12 18.19
C LEU A 190 -13.27 -14.94 18.25
N ARG A 191 -12.52 -16.02 18.44
CA ARG A 191 -11.06 -16.00 18.42
C ARG A 191 -10.51 -15.58 17.05
N ALA A 192 -11.11 -16.10 15.96
CA ALA A 192 -10.74 -15.69 14.60
C ALA A 192 -10.98 -14.19 14.37
N TRP A 193 -12.12 -13.68 14.89
CA TRP A 193 -12.43 -12.25 14.85
C TRP A 193 -11.42 -11.42 15.62
N GLU A 194 -11.05 -11.81 16.84
CA GLU A 194 -10.04 -11.12 17.64
C GLU A 194 -8.68 -11.08 16.92
N ILE A 195 -8.25 -12.20 16.35
CA ILE A 195 -7.03 -12.28 15.53
C ILE A 195 -7.10 -11.30 14.35
N ALA A 196 -8.25 -11.26 13.65
CA ALA A 196 -8.43 -10.37 12.51
C ALA A 196 -8.34 -8.89 12.92
N VAL A 197 -8.99 -8.50 14.03
CA VAL A 197 -8.91 -7.14 14.58
C VAL A 197 -7.49 -6.81 15.02
N GLU A 198 -6.83 -7.70 15.76
CA GLU A 198 -5.46 -7.50 16.26
C GLU A 198 -4.47 -7.32 15.10
N LYS A 199 -4.49 -8.22 14.13
CA LYS A 199 -3.56 -8.18 12.99
C LYS A 199 -3.80 -6.99 12.08
N THR A 200 -5.07 -6.71 11.75
CA THR A 200 -5.42 -5.57 10.88
C THR A 200 -5.17 -4.24 11.59
N GLY A 201 -5.69 -4.08 12.80
CA GLY A 201 -5.52 -2.85 13.58
C GLY A 201 -4.06 -2.58 13.94
N GLY A 202 -3.32 -3.61 14.36
CA GLY A 202 -1.90 -3.51 14.65
C GLY A 202 -1.05 -3.12 13.43
N TYR A 203 -1.37 -3.69 12.26
CA TYR A 203 -0.71 -3.31 11.01
C TYR A 203 -0.96 -1.83 10.66
N ILE A 204 -2.22 -1.40 10.66
CA ILE A 204 -2.58 -0.01 10.33
C ILE A 204 -1.97 0.97 11.33
N TYR A 205 -1.97 0.64 12.63
CA TYR A 205 -1.30 1.46 13.65
C TYR A 205 0.21 1.59 13.38
N SER A 206 0.89 0.47 13.09
CA SER A 206 2.33 0.46 12.77
C SER A 206 2.63 1.30 11.53
N ARG A 207 1.81 1.18 10.47
CA ARG A 207 1.94 1.97 9.25
C ARG A 207 1.68 3.45 9.49
N GLY A 208 0.67 3.79 10.30
CA GLY A 208 0.40 5.18 10.70
C GLY A 208 1.58 5.80 11.47
N LEU A 209 2.18 5.04 12.38
CA LEU A 209 3.36 5.51 13.12
C LEU A 209 4.58 5.68 12.21
N MET A 210 4.82 4.75 11.29
CA MET A 210 5.89 4.86 10.29
C MET A 210 5.64 6.06 9.35
N ALA A 211 4.39 6.28 8.92
CA ALA A 211 4.01 7.45 8.12
C ALA A 211 4.30 8.76 8.85
N LEU A 212 4.00 8.83 10.15
CA LEU A 212 4.29 10.00 10.98
C LEU A 212 5.80 10.26 11.10
N ILE A 213 6.58 9.22 11.41
CA ILE A 213 8.04 9.32 11.54
C ILE A 213 8.65 9.75 10.21
N SER A 214 8.24 9.11 9.09
CA SER A 214 8.68 9.46 7.75
C SER A 214 8.33 10.91 7.39
N GLY A 215 7.08 11.29 7.65
CA GLY A 215 6.62 12.66 7.41
C GLY A 215 7.44 13.70 8.19
N VAL A 216 7.65 13.48 9.49
CA VAL A 216 8.46 14.41 10.32
C VAL A 216 9.90 14.48 9.82
N ALA A 217 10.52 13.34 9.50
CA ALA A 217 11.90 13.29 9.03
C ALA A 217 12.08 14.03 7.69
N HIS A 218 11.18 13.81 6.74
CA HIS A 218 11.19 14.52 5.46
C HIS A 218 10.83 16.01 5.61
N TYR A 219 9.91 16.35 6.52
CA TYR A 219 9.61 17.75 6.82
C TYR A 219 10.84 18.51 7.31
N VAL A 220 11.59 17.94 8.25
CA VAL A 220 12.81 18.58 8.76
C VAL A 220 13.80 18.83 7.64
N LEU A 221 14.05 17.84 6.78
CA LEU A 221 14.95 18.03 5.63
C LEU A 221 14.44 19.11 4.68
N LEU A 222 13.20 19.02 4.22
CA LEU A 222 12.67 19.94 3.22
C LEU A 222 12.58 21.38 3.75
N ALA A 223 12.23 21.55 5.03
CA ALA A 223 12.19 22.84 5.69
C ALA A 223 13.59 23.46 5.83
N THR A 224 14.61 22.65 6.19
CA THR A 224 16.01 23.15 6.29
C THR A 224 16.59 23.53 4.94
N LEU A 225 16.20 22.87 3.86
CA LEU A 225 16.59 23.23 2.49
C LEU A 225 15.76 24.40 1.93
N GLY A 226 14.75 24.90 2.65
CA GLY A 226 13.87 25.96 2.16
C GLY A 226 13.00 25.55 0.97
N VAL A 227 12.74 24.24 0.81
CA VAL A 227 11.87 23.74 -0.27
C VAL A 227 10.43 24.22 -0.04
N PRO A 228 9.76 24.85 -1.02
CA PRO A 228 8.39 25.31 -0.87
C PRO A 228 7.45 24.13 -0.58
N TYR A 229 6.37 24.42 0.16
CA TYR A 229 5.35 23.44 0.53
C TYR A 229 5.88 22.24 1.33
N ALA A 230 7.00 22.37 2.03
CA ALA A 230 7.63 21.31 2.81
C ALA A 230 6.64 20.50 3.69
N PRO A 231 5.65 21.09 4.42
CA PRO A 231 4.70 20.30 5.22
C PRO A 231 3.87 19.34 4.39
N VAL A 232 3.38 19.77 3.22
CA VAL A 232 2.50 18.94 2.37
C VAL A 232 3.29 17.85 1.68
N LEU A 233 4.49 18.16 1.21
CA LEU A 233 5.40 17.18 0.62
C LEU A 233 5.84 16.13 1.64
N ALA A 234 6.06 16.53 2.87
CA ALA A 234 6.40 15.63 3.96
C ALA A 234 5.24 14.67 4.28
N VAL A 235 4.01 15.17 4.34
CA VAL A 235 2.81 14.35 4.52
C VAL A 235 2.61 13.42 3.31
N TRP A 236 2.85 13.90 2.10
CA TRP A 236 2.84 13.07 0.89
C TRP A 236 3.81 11.89 1.02
N VAL A 237 5.09 12.16 1.32
CA VAL A 237 6.08 11.07 1.47
C VAL A 237 5.69 10.16 2.61
N GLY A 238 5.30 10.70 3.76
CA GLY A 238 4.89 9.92 4.92
C GLY A 238 3.75 8.95 4.62
N LEU A 239 2.71 9.42 3.94
CA LEU A 239 1.54 8.58 3.62
C LEU A 239 1.83 7.63 2.45
N VAL A 240 2.31 8.15 1.32
CA VAL A 240 2.44 7.37 0.08
C VAL A 240 3.50 6.27 0.21
N SER A 241 4.57 6.53 0.96
CA SER A 241 5.61 5.52 1.22
C SER A 241 5.08 4.25 1.86
N GLN A 242 3.99 4.33 2.61
CA GLN A 242 3.43 3.19 3.33
C GLN A 242 2.57 2.25 2.49
N PHE A 243 2.17 2.68 1.28
CA PHE A 243 1.37 1.83 0.37
C PHE A 243 2.19 0.72 -0.29
N ILE A 244 3.46 0.99 -0.58
CA ILE A 244 4.31 0.07 -1.34
C ILE A 244 5.48 -0.37 -0.45
N PRO A 245 5.52 -1.65 -0.03
CA PRO A 245 6.63 -2.15 0.79
C PRO A 245 7.98 -1.99 0.07
N THR A 246 9.02 -1.69 0.81
CA THR A 246 10.43 -1.61 0.39
C THR A 246 10.81 -0.51 -0.58
N ILE A 247 9.95 -0.12 -1.51
CA ILE A 247 10.26 0.91 -2.52
C ILE A 247 9.40 2.18 -2.39
N GLY A 248 8.46 2.19 -1.44
CA GLY A 248 7.48 3.27 -1.29
C GLY A 248 8.11 4.65 -1.10
N THR A 249 9.12 4.75 -0.24
CA THR A 249 9.81 6.03 0.04
C THR A 249 10.57 6.55 -1.19
N TYR A 250 11.15 5.66 -2.03
CA TYR A 250 11.81 6.08 -3.26
C TYR A 250 10.81 6.71 -4.24
N LEU A 251 9.66 6.06 -4.44
CA LEU A 251 8.61 6.56 -5.35
C LEU A 251 7.98 7.84 -4.80
N ALA A 252 7.66 7.87 -3.52
CA ALA A 252 7.09 9.05 -2.87
C ALA A 252 8.07 10.23 -2.84
N GLY A 253 9.37 9.96 -2.71
CA GLY A 253 10.44 10.95 -2.70
C GLY A 253 10.68 11.64 -4.05
N ALA A 254 10.21 11.05 -5.15
CA ALA A 254 10.38 11.65 -6.48
C ALA A 254 9.73 13.04 -6.60
N LEU A 255 8.55 13.23 -6.00
CA LEU A 255 7.86 14.52 -6.04
C LEU A 255 8.61 15.63 -5.28
N PRO A 256 8.99 15.48 -4.00
CA PRO A 256 9.79 16.50 -3.33
C PRO A 256 11.17 16.71 -3.98
N MET A 257 11.75 15.68 -4.60
CA MET A 257 13.00 15.82 -5.36
C MET A 257 12.81 16.72 -6.59
N LEU A 258 11.73 16.57 -7.35
CA LEU A 258 11.39 17.43 -8.47
C LEU A 258 11.20 18.90 -8.02
N ILE A 259 10.47 19.11 -6.92
CA ILE A 259 10.23 20.46 -6.40
C ILE A 259 11.52 21.06 -5.82
N ALA A 260 12.34 20.27 -5.15
CA ALA A 260 13.66 20.72 -4.68
C ALA A 260 14.58 21.12 -5.85
N PHE A 261 14.52 20.41 -6.98
CA PHE A 261 15.26 20.74 -8.19
C PHE A 261 14.89 22.10 -8.76
N THR A 262 13.62 22.52 -8.67
CA THR A 262 13.19 23.86 -9.14
C THR A 262 13.76 25.01 -8.29
N VAL A 263 14.13 24.74 -7.05
CA VAL A 263 14.77 25.71 -6.16
C VAL A 263 16.27 25.79 -6.45
N ALA A 264 16.94 24.65 -6.43
CA ALA A 264 18.34 24.52 -6.82
C ALA A 264 18.66 23.06 -7.19
N PRO A 265 19.38 22.80 -8.28
CA PRO A 265 19.66 21.42 -8.74
C PRO A 265 20.32 20.53 -7.69
N TRP A 266 21.23 21.06 -6.87
CA TRP A 266 21.87 20.28 -5.80
C TRP A 266 20.94 19.95 -4.62
N TYR A 267 19.83 20.67 -4.43
CA TYR A 267 18.82 20.30 -3.42
C TYR A 267 18.15 18.97 -3.78
N ALA A 268 17.95 18.69 -5.06
CA ALA A 268 17.49 17.37 -5.49
C ALA A 268 18.45 16.24 -5.08
N LEU A 269 19.76 16.47 -5.13
CA LEU A 269 20.77 15.50 -4.67
C LEU A 269 20.72 15.29 -3.16
N TRP A 270 20.50 16.35 -2.38
CA TRP A 270 20.31 16.22 -0.92
C TRP A 270 19.04 15.42 -0.57
N VAL A 271 17.95 15.71 -1.27
CA VAL A 271 16.69 14.97 -1.10
C VAL A 271 16.88 13.52 -1.49
N LEU A 272 17.52 13.23 -2.64
CA LEU A 272 17.81 11.86 -3.06
C LEU A 272 18.68 11.13 -2.04
N GLY A 273 19.77 11.71 -1.59
CA GLY A 273 20.66 11.13 -0.60
C GLY A 273 19.92 10.81 0.71
N PHE A 274 19.07 11.74 1.16
CA PHE A 274 18.26 11.52 2.35
C PHE A 274 17.22 10.41 2.16
N VAL A 275 16.51 10.37 1.04
CA VAL A 275 15.54 9.31 0.71
C VAL A 275 16.21 7.94 0.72
N LEU A 276 17.41 7.82 0.13
CA LEU A 276 18.21 6.59 0.14
C LEU A 276 18.58 6.16 1.58
N LEU A 277 19.09 7.08 2.38
CA LEU A 277 19.48 6.82 3.77
C LEU A 277 18.27 6.50 4.65
N TYR A 278 17.20 7.29 4.52
CA TYR A 278 15.99 7.09 5.30
C TYR A 278 15.33 5.74 4.99
N GLN A 279 15.30 5.31 3.72
CA GLN A 279 14.77 4.01 3.34
C GLN A 279 15.57 2.87 3.98
N GLN A 280 16.91 2.97 4.06
CA GLN A 280 17.70 1.98 4.77
C GLN A 280 17.41 1.98 6.27
N PHE A 281 17.29 3.17 6.87
CA PHE A 281 16.91 3.31 8.27
C PHE A 281 15.50 2.72 8.53
N GLU A 282 14.54 2.99 7.66
CA GLU A 282 13.19 2.42 7.73
C GLU A 282 13.24 0.89 7.67
N ASN A 283 13.94 0.31 6.68
CA ASN A 283 13.98 -1.13 6.47
C ASN A 283 14.72 -1.88 7.58
N TYR A 284 15.84 -1.35 8.07
CA TYR A 284 16.70 -2.07 9.03
C TYR A 284 16.45 -1.72 10.50
N VAL A 285 15.83 -0.56 10.78
CA VAL A 285 15.64 -0.10 12.17
C VAL A 285 14.16 0.02 12.53
N LEU A 286 13.37 0.75 11.73
CA LEU A 286 11.97 1.03 12.09
C LEU A 286 11.07 -0.19 11.85
N GLN A 287 11.17 -0.79 10.67
CA GLN A 287 10.31 -1.91 10.29
C GLN A 287 10.43 -3.10 11.24
N PRO A 288 11.64 -3.58 11.63
CA PRO A 288 11.75 -4.66 12.60
C PRO A 288 11.19 -4.30 13.98
N LYS A 289 11.36 -3.05 14.42
CA LYS A 289 10.89 -2.62 15.74
C LYS A 289 9.39 -2.42 15.83
N LEU A 290 8.78 -1.90 14.78
CA LEU A 290 7.37 -1.49 14.80
C LEU A 290 6.45 -2.59 14.25
N THR A 291 6.90 -3.35 13.25
CA THR A 291 6.05 -4.32 12.52
C THR A 291 6.23 -5.76 13.02
N ALA A 292 7.39 -6.12 13.58
CA ALA A 292 7.68 -7.50 14.01
C ALA A 292 6.70 -8.06 15.06
N LYS A 293 6.09 -7.18 15.86
CA LYS A 293 5.10 -7.60 16.87
C LYS A 293 3.68 -7.77 16.29
N THR A 294 3.41 -7.16 15.16
CA THR A 294 2.05 -7.08 14.60
C THR A 294 1.85 -8.05 13.43
N VAL A 295 2.88 -8.24 12.60
CA VAL A 295 2.76 -9.03 11.36
C VAL A 295 4.04 -9.83 11.15
N ASP A 296 3.99 -11.13 11.45
CA ASP A 296 5.09 -12.08 11.20
C ASP A 296 4.82 -12.80 9.86
N ILE A 297 5.10 -12.09 8.76
CA ILE A 297 4.93 -12.61 7.40
C ILE A 297 6.27 -12.59 6.69
N HIS A 298 6.57 -13.67 5.95
CA HIS A 298 7.75 -13.71 5.10
C HIS A 298 7.70 -12.59 4.04
N PRO A 299 8.78 -11.83 3.80
CA PRO A 299 8.78 -10.70 2.87
C PRO A 299 8.27 -11.03 1.46
N ALA A 300 8.58 -12.22 0.92
CA ALA A 300 8.08 -12.65 -0.38
C ALA A 300 6.55 -12.83 -0.40
N VAL A 301 5.96 -13.33 0.71
CA VAL A 301 4.51 -13.47 0.84
C VAL A 301 3.84 -12.10 0.93
N ALA A 302 4.43 -11.19 1.71
CA ALA A 302 3.95 -9.81 1.80
C ALA A 302 3.99 -9.11 0.43
N PHE A 303 5.10 -9.22 -0.30
CA PHE A 303 5.23 -8.63 -1.62
C PHE A 303 4.26 -9.24 -2.64
N GLY A 304 4.18 -10.58 -2.68
CA GLY A 304 3.24 -11.28 -3.55
C GLY A 304 1.77 -10.93 -3.24
N SER A 305 1.41 -10.78 -1.96
CA SER A 305 0.06 -10.38 -1.56
C SER A 305 -0.29 -8.96 -2.01
N VAL A 306 0.69 -8.03 -1.95
CA VAL A 306 0.50 -6.64 -2.43
C VAL A 306 0.30 -6.61 -3.94
N ILE A 307 1.09 -7.37 -4.72
CA ILE A 307 0.89 -7.48 -6.18
C ILE A 307 -0.51 -8.04 -6.48
N ALA A 308 -0.88 -9.15 -5.84
CA ALA A 308 -2.21 -9.75 -6.02
C ALA A 308 -3.33 -8.80 -5.59
N GLY A 309 -3.19 -8.15 -4.44
CA GLY A 309 -4.15 -7.16 -3.96
C GLY A 309 -4.29 -5.98 -4.91
N THR A 310 -3.17 -5.47 -5.43
CA THR A 310 -3.18 -4.36 -6.41
C THR A 310 -3.86 -4.77 -7.70
N ALA A 311 -3.60 -5.96 -8.21
CA ALA A 311 -4.22 -6.48 -9.43
C ALA A 311 -5.74 -6.67 -9.29
N LEU A 312 -6.20 -7.10 -8.12
CA LEU A 312 -7.62 -7.35 -7.85
C LEU A 312 -8.39 -6.06 -7.49
N LEU A 313 -7.79 -5.16 -6.71
CA LEU A 313 -8.50 -4.10 -6.00
C LEU A 313 -7.85 -2.71 -6.16
N GLY A 314 -6.81 -2.59 -6.98
CA GLY A 314 -6.04 -1.35 -7.15
C GLY A 314 -5.30 -0.95 -5.86
N ALA A 315 -5.09 0.36 -5.66
CA ALA A 315 -4.33 0.90 -4.52
C ALA A 315 -4.91 0.49 -3.14
N VAL A 316 -6.23 0.38 -3.02
CA VAL A 316 -6.86 -0.06 -1.78
C VAL A 316 -6.54 -1.52 -1.49
N GLY A 317 -6.47 -2.37 -2.54
CA GLY A 317 -6.05 -3.76 -2.42
C GLY A 317 -4.61 -3.90 -1.93
N ALA A 318 -3.70 -3.06 -2.40
CA ALA A 318 -2.32 -3.01 -1.90
C ALA A 318 -2.26 -2.76 -0.38
N LEU A 319 -3.04 -1.81 0.11
CA LEU A 319 -3.09 -1.45 1.53
C LEU A 319 -3.63 -2.59 2.40
N ILE A 320 -4.67 -3.28 1.93
CA ILE A 320 -5.37 -4.32 2.68
C ILE A 320 -4.71 -5.69 2.54
N ALA A 321 -3.92 -5.92 1.50
CA ALA A 321 -3.32 -7.21 1.17
C ALA A 321 -2.52 -7.81 2.35
N ILE A 322 -1.66 -7.01 2.98
CA ILE A 322 -0.81 -7.47 4.09
C ILE A 322 -1.64 -7.86 5.32
N PRO A 323 -2.57 -7.03 5.84
CA PRO A 323 -3.42 -7.47 6.95
C PRO A 323 -4.32 -8.65 6.59
N ALA A 324 -4.80 -8.75 5.35
CA ALA A 324 -5.60 -9.88 4.92
C ALA A 324 -4.80 -11.20 4.96
N ILE A 325 -3.60 -11.22 4.40
CA ILE A 325 -2.75 -12.42 4.41
C ILE A 325 -2.23 -12.74 5.83
N ALA A 326 -1.96 -11.71 6.67
CA ALA A 326 -1.60 -11.89 8.06
C ALA A 326 -2.70 -12.59 8.87
N THR A 327 -3.94 -12.13 8.66
CA THR A 327 -5.12 -12.72 9.27
C THR A 327 -5.31 -14.17 8.80
N LEU A 328 -5.20 -14.41 7.49
CA LEU A 328 -5.31 -15.74 6.91
C LEU A 328 -4.21 -16.67 7.45
N GLN A 329 -2.96 -16.22 7.50
CA GLN A 329 -1.84 -17.00 8.02
C GLN A 329 -2.03 -17.32 9.52
N ALA A 330 -2.46 -16.35 10.32
CA ALA A 330 -2.73 -16.55 11.74
C ALA A 330 -3.88 -17.54 11.96
N PHE A 331 -4.94 -17.43 11.14
CA PHE A 331 -6.05 -18.35 11.15
C PHE A 331 -5.60 -19.78 10.79
N LEU A 332 -4.93 -19.95 9.67
CA LEU A 332 -4.36 -21.24 9.26
C LEU A 332 -3.43 -21.84 10.33
N GLY A 333 -2.58 -20.99 10.93
CA GLY A 333 -1.67 -21.40 12.00
C GLY A 333 -2.39 -21.87 13.27
N ALA A 334 -3.57 -21.36 13.55
CA ALA A 334 -4.39 -21.79 14.69
C ALA A 334 -5.06 -23.17 14.47
N TYR A 335 -5.33 -23.52 13.21
CA TYR A 335 -6.01 -24.78 12.85
C TYR A 335 -5.05 -25.89 12.37
N VAL A 336 -3.88 -25.54 11.84
CA VAL A 336 -2.90 -26.51 11.38
C VAL A 336 -2.07 -27.01 12.56
N LYS A 337 -2.22 -28.27 12.93
CA LYS A 337 -1.33 -28.91 13.90
C LYS A 337 0.10 -28.93 13.35
N ARG A 338 0.98 -28.20 14.01
CA ARG A 338 2.41 -28.26 13.69
C ARG A 338 3.03 -29.44 14.43
N TYR A 339 3.61 -30.37 13.69
CA TYR A 339 4.40 -31.46 14.23
C TYR A 339 5.85 -31.00 14.44
N ALA A 340 6.53 -31.58 15.42
CA ALA A 340 7.96 -31.37 15.61
C ALA A 340 8.71 -31.82 14.34
N VAL A 341 9.54 -30.93 13.82
CA VAL A 341 10.35 -31.24 12.64
C VAL A 341 11.47 -32.18 13.04
N MET A 342 11.69 -33.26 12.27
CA MET A 342 12.78 -34.20 12.49
C MET A 342 14.11 -33.46 12.39
N ASP A 343 15.07 -33.79 13.27
CA ASP A 343 16.43 -33.22 13.26
C ASP A 343 17.26 -33.86 12.13
N ASP A 344 17.03 -33.43 10.91
CA ASP A 344 17.70 -33.89 9.69
C ASP A 344 18.53 -32.72 9.11
N PRO A 345 19.80 -32.97 8.72
CA PRO A 345 20.63 -31.92 8.09
C PRO A 345 20.01 -31.24 6.86
N ARG A 346 19.15 -31.92 6.15
CA ARG A 346 18.42 -31.39 4.99
C ARG A 346 17.36 -30.33 5.37
N VAL A 347 16.86 -30.39 6.59
CA VAL A 347 15.86 -29.44 7.11
C VAL A 347 16.53 -28.19 7.68
N HIS A 348 17.69 -28.33 8.30
CA HIS A 348 18.40 -27.22 8.96
C HIS A 348 19.34 -26.44 8.03
N GLY A 349 19.47 -26.84 6.76
CA GLY A 349 20.46 -26.33 5.84
C GLY A 349 21.88 -26.73 6.29
N THR A 350 22.86 -26.57 5.42
CA THR A 350 24.28 -26.73 5.81
C THR A 350 24.59 -25.64 6.83
N ARG A 351 24.69 -26.00 8.13
CA ARG A 351 25.35 -25.12 9.09
C ARG A 351 26.69 -24.72 8.47
N PRO A 352 27.03 -23.41 8.37
CA PRO A 352 28.37 -23.05 7.97
C PRO A 352 29.27 -23.84 8.91
N ARG A 353 30.04 -24.79 8.36
CA ARG A 353 31.08 -25.50 9.11
C ARG A 353 31.82 -24.41 9.85
N GLY A 354 31.73 -24.41 11.20
CA GLY A 354 32.21 -23.35 12.04
C GLY A 354 33.55 -22.90 11.53
N GLY A 355 33.59 -21.69 10.98
CA GLY A 355 34.82 -21.07 10.61
C GLY A 355 35.66 -21.07 11.87
N GLY A 356 36.58 -22.05 11.95
CA GLY A 356 37.58 -22.02 12.99
C GLY A 356 38.19 -20.64 12.91
N SER A 357 37.95 -19.80 13.92
CA SER A 357 38.40 -18.42 13.89
C SER A 357 39.85 -18.46 13.47
N ILE A 358 40.20 -17.62 12.49
CA ILE A 358 41.60 -17.50 12.02
C ILE A 358 42.54 -17.36 13.22
N LEU A 359 42.09 -16.77 14.30
CA LEU A 359 42.69 -16.71 15.63
C LEU A 359 42.87 -18.10 16.32
N GLY A 360 41.92 -19.04 16.13
CA GLY A 360 42.04 -20.39 16.70
C GLY A 360 43.08 -21.24 15.95
N TRP A 361 43.24 -21.02 14.64
CA TRP A 361 44.29 -21.66 13.83
C TRP A 361 45.69 -21.08 14.17
N ALA A 362 45.80 -19.76 14.31
CA ALA A 362 47.03 -19.09 14.71
C ALA A 362 47.47 -19.48 16.10
N ARG A 363 46.55 -19.61 17.06
CA ARG A 363 46.83 -20.03 18.44
C ARG A 363 47.36 -21.47 18.56
N ARG A 364 46.86 -22.40 17.72
CA ARG A 364 47.35 -23.79 17.69
C ARG A 364 48.74 -23.92 17.05
N ARG A 365 49.12 -23.05 16.13
CA ARG A 365 50.43 -23.03 15.51
C ARG A 365 51.52 -22.45 16.43
N VAL A 366 51.14 -21.52 17.32
CA VAL A 366 52.09 -20.88 18.26
C VAL A 366 52.35 -21.76 19.53
N LEU A 367 51.35 -22.53 19.99
CA LEU A 367 51.45 -23.35 21.21
C LEU A 367 51.86 -24.81 20.93
N GLY A 368 51.99 -25.23 19.68
CA GLY A 368 52.42 -26.60 19.31
C GLY A 368 53.93 -26.76 19.06
N ARG A 369 54.74 -25.76 19.44
CA ARG A 369 56.22 -25.85 19.45
C ARG A 369 56.72 -25.61 20.86
N ARG A 370 56.56 -26.63 21.71
CA ARG A 370 57.41 -26.92 22.85
C ARG A 370 57.40 -28.42 23.11
#